data_4720ffcdaebde8f083714d42121c60e6
#
_entry.id   4720ffcdaebde8f083714d42121c60e6
#
_cell.length_a   1.000
_cell.length_b   1.000
_cell.length_c   1.000
_cell.angle_alpha   90.00
_cell.angle_beta   90.00
_cell.angle_gamma   90.00
#
_symmetry.space_group_name_H-M   'P 1'
#
loop_
_entity.id
_entity.type
_entity.pdbx_description
1 polymer ?
#
loop_
_entity_poly.entity_id
_entity_poly.type
_entity_poly.pdbx_seq_one_letter_code
_entity_poly.pdbx_strand_id
1 'polypeptide(L)'
;MNLQTLGLRKSSPLRADHPGIGQRCVLCKFAICAGDRTGLVPPLDSEEPPLADGLICHWTCIEGGLCRLRQGETAAGTTRRFLESWADAFSSQGVAGERRHAYTSEADFILKNGRSFEYATLPRGGRMGRPRECFRNATTLALRKPNVYMYVEGYAVNRWMATHTVAHAWCIGSDNFVVDPTWDEGAEYFGVPFRHDYLRRVLKARRDYGLIDNPEMDFPLVTGAHSVDEAVSQLA
;
A
#
# COMPACT_ATOMS: atom_id res chain seq x y z
N MET A 1 -3.14 17.91 -14.37
CA MET A 1 -3.78 18.13 -13.06
C MET A 1 -2.90 19.07 -12.25
N ASN A 2 -3.45 20.04 -11.56
CA ASN A 2 -2.67 21.04 -10.82
C ASN A 2 -2.46 20.53 -9.37
N LEU A 3 -1.24 20.65 -8.83
CA LEU A 3 -0.90 20.28 -7.45
C LEU A 3 -1.82 20.92 -6.40
N GLN A 4 -2.36 22.09 -6.70
CA GLN A 4 -3.35 22.78 -5.86
C GLN A 4 -4.66 22.00 -5.72
N THR A 5 -5.05 21.24 -6.73
CA THR A 5 -6.26 20.38 -6.70
C THR A 5 -6.11 19.22 -5.72
N LEU A 6 -4.86 18.86 -5.36
CA LEU A 6 -4.53 17.80 -4.40
C LEU A 6 -4.37 18.31 -2.96
N GLY A 7 -4.62 19.59 -2.72
CA GLY A 7 -4.36 20.19 -1.41
C GLY A 7 -2.88 20.36 -1.07
N LEU A 8 -1.97 19.97 -1.97
CA LEU A 8 -0.53 20.12 -1.76
C LEU A 8 -0.12 21.57 -1.98
N ARG A 9 0.46 22.18 -0.97
CA ARG A 9 0.96 23.55 -1.05
C ARG A 9 2.49 23.57 -0.98
N LYS A 10 3.10 24.27 -1.93
CA LYS A 10 4.53 24.55 -1.92
C LYS A 10 4.84 25.58 -0.84
N SER A 11 5.75 25.29 0.06
CA SER A 11 6.21 26.27 1.03
C SER A 11 7.01 27.42 0.36
N SER A 12 7.12 28.53 1.04
CA SER A 12 8.26 29.42 0.83
C SER A 12 9.56 28.69 1.18
N PRO A 13 10.74 29.16 0.73
CA PRO A 13 12.01 28.61 1.19
C PRO A 13 12.05 28.61 2.73
N LEU A 14 12.45 27.48 3.31
CA LEU A 14 12.47 27.33 4.77
C LEU A 14 13.54 28.22 5.39
N ARG A 15 13.18 28.90 6.45
CA ARG A 15 14.12 29.65 7.28
C ARG A 15 14.92 28.67 8.16
N ALA A 16 16.11 29.09 8.63
CA ALA A 16 16.99 28.24 9.43
C ALA A 16 16.38 27.80 10.79
N ASP A 17 15.40 28.54 11.28
CA ASP A 17 14.66 28.29 12.52
C ASP A 17 13.42 27.41 12.34
N HIS A 18 13.13 26.94 11.12
CA HIS A 18 11.96 26.15 10.84
C HIS A 18 12.08 24.73 11.44
N PRO A 19 11.06 24.22 12.14
CA PRO A 19 11.10 22.91 12.82
C PRO A 19 11.32 21.72 11.88
N GLY A 20 11.10 21.88 10.57
CA GLY A 20 11.38 20.88 9.56
C GLY A 20 12.87 20.75 9.20
N ILE A 21 13.73 21.69 9.62
CA ILE A 21 15.16 21.60 9.34
C ILE A 21 15.79 20.43 10.09
N GLY A 22 16.60 19.65 9.38
CA GLY A 22 17.20 18.43 9.91
C GLY A 22 16.31 17.19 9.85
N GLN A 23 15.01 17.35 9.62
CA GLN A 23 14.15 16.19 9.33
C GLN A 23 14.51 15.57 7.99
N ARG A 24 14.21 14.29 7.83
CA ARG A 24 14.44 13.59 6.55
C ARG A 24 13.24 13.68 5.65
N CYS A 25 13.46 14.06 4.41
CA CYS A 25 12.45 13.97 3.36
C CYS A 25 11.95 12.52 3.26
N VAL A 26 10.65 12.29 3.36
CA VAL A 26 10.09 10.93 3.31
C VAL A 26 10.29 10.26 1.94
N LEU A 27 10.50 11.05 0.87
CA LEU A 27 10.70 10.54 -0.48
C LEU A 27 12.16 10.17 -0.76
N CYS A 28 13.10 11.08 -0.58
CA CYS A 28 14.50 10.84 -0.93
C CYS A 28 15.41 10.49 0.25
N LYS A 29 14.89 10.58 1.47
CA LYS A 29 15.60 10.34 2.75
C LYS A 29 16.74 11.33 3.06
N PHE A 30 17.03 12.31 2.22
CA PHE A 30 17.98 13.38 2.50
C PHE A 30 17.41 14.37 3.53
N ALA A 31 18.31 15.00 4.28
CA ALA A 31 17.93 16.01 5.26
C ALA A 31 17.33 17.24 4.57
N ILE A 32 16.31 17.81 5.19
CA ILE A 32 15.73 19.10 4.80
C ILE A 32 16.62 20.20 5.36
N CYS A 33 17.03 21.11 4.51
CA CYS A 33 17.95 22.20 4.83
C CYS A 33 17.29 23.57 4.75
N ALA A 34 17.93 24.57 5.35
CA ALA A 34 17.51 25.95 5.17
C ALA A 34 17.59 26.35 3.68
N GLY A 35 16.58 27.04 3.19
CA GLY A 35 16.45 27.39 1.78
C GLY A 35 15.68 26.38 0.93
N ASP A 36 15.47 25.14 1.41
CA ASP A 36 14.67 24.18 0.71
C ASP A 36 13.19 24.64 0.63
N ARG A 37 12.55 24.29 -0.47
CA ARG A 37 11.11 24.37 -0.58
C ARG A 37 10.52 22.99 -0.34
N THR A 38 9.51 22.94 0.48
CA THR A 38 8.89 21.69 0.91
C THR A 38 7.39 21.66 0.65
N GLY A 39 6.81 20.50 0.74
CA GLY A 39 5.37 20.27 0.85
C GLY A 39 5.11 19.28 1.96
N LEU A 40 3.92 19.34 2.55
CA LEU A 40 3.45 18.35 3.49
C LEU A 40 2.67 17.29 2.72
N VAL A 41 3.08 16.04 2.87
CA VAL A 41 2.33 14.90 2.36
C VAL A 41 1.53 14.34 3.53
N PRO A 42 0.21 14.18 3.41
CA PRO A 42 -0.57 13.58 4.49
C PRO A 42 -0.04 12.17 4.79
N PRO A 43 0.07 11.79 6.07
CA PRO A 43 0.43 10.43 6.44
C PRO A 43 -0.64 9.49 5.89
N LEU A 44 -0.21 8.40 5.25
CA LEU A 44 -1.08 7.54 4.46
C LEU A 44 -1.97 6.64 5.31
N ASP A 45 -1.52 6.23 6.49
CA ASP A 45 -2.16 5.17 7.27
C ASP A 45 -2.05 5.37 8.79
N SER A 46 -1.94 6.60 9.29
CA SER A 46 -2.04 6.79 10.73
C SER A 46 -3.51 6.86 11.15
N GLU A 47 -3.94 5.99 12.04
CA GLU A 47 -5.22 6.12 12.76
C GLU A 47 -5.27 7.39 13.62
N GLU A 48 -4.11 8.01 13.84
CA GLU A 48 -4.01 9.30 14.52
C GLU A 48 -4.45 10.42 13.56
N PRO A 49 -5.20 11.41 14.09
CA PRO A 49 -5.51 12.61 13.31
C PRO A 49 -4.20 13.19 12.79
N PRO A 50 -4.19 13.73 11.55
CA PRO A 50 -2.96 14.25 10.98
C PRO A 50 -2.35 15.19 12.02
N LEU A 51 -1.18 14.82 12.53
CA LEU A 51 -0.35 15.75 13.24
C LEU A 51 -0.33 17.01 12.41
N ALA A 52 -0.50 18.16 13.02
CA ALA A 52 -0.50 19.45 12.33
C ALA A 52 0.70 19.62 11.37
N ASP A 53 1.65 18.74 11.48
CA ASP A 53 2.95 18.65 10.84
C ASP A 53 3.06 17.47 9.87
N GLY A 54 2.17 17.24 8.96
CA GLY A 54 2.26 16.15 7.95
C GLY A 54 3.72 15.77 7.54
N LEU A 55 3.92 14.65 6.89
CA LEU A 55 5.25 14.19 6.48
C LEU A 55 5.91 15.21 5.54
N ILE A 56 7.02 15.80 5.94
CA ILE A 56 7.71 16.82 5.17
C ILE A 56 8.51 16.21 4.01
N CYS A 57 8.39 16.82 2.83
CA CYS A 57 9.10 16.41 1.62
C CYS A 57 9.74 17.60 0.93
N HIS A 58 10.89 17.42 0.29
CA HIS A 58 11.37 18.39 -0.68
C HIS A 58 10.33 18.57 -1.79
N TRP A 59 10.07 19.83 -2.16
CA TRP A 59 9.13 20.11 -3.24
C TRP A 59 9.58 19.53 -4.58
N THR A 60 10.88 19.54 -4.84
CA THR A 60 11.48 18.91 -6.03
C THR A 60 11.25 17.39 -6.10
N CYS A 61 11.18 16.71 -4.96
CA CYS A 61 10.83 15.28 -4.93
C CYS A 61 9.39 15.03 -5.30
N ILE A 62 8.49 15.90 -4.84
CA ILE A 62 7.05 15.85 -5.21
C ILE A 62 6.90 16.14 -6.71
N GLU A 63 7.50 17.23 -7.21
CA GLU A 63 7.46 17.60 -8.63
C GLU A 63 8.11 16.52 -9.52
N GLY A 64 9.24 15.97 -9.10
CA GLY A 64 9.96 14.92 -9.84
C GLY A 64 9.17 13.62 -9.90
N GLY A 65 8.48 13.23 -8.84
CA GLY A 65 7.56 12.08 -8.84
C GLY A 65 6.43 12.28 -9.83
N LEU A 66 5.78 13.45 -9.79
CA LEU A 66 4.70 13.80 -10.73
C LEU A 66 5.18 13.92 -12.19
N CYS A 67 6.39 14.45 -12.41
CA CYS A 67 6.95 14.56 -13.76
C CYS A 67 7.20 13.19 -14.37
N ARG A 68 7.79 12.25 -13.62
CA ARG A 68 8.01 10.86 -14.06
C ARG A 68 6.71 10.16 -14.43
N LEU A 69 5.67 10.33 -13.63
CA LEU A 69 4.35 9.78 -13.93
C LEU A 69 3.74 10.36 -15.20
N ARG A 70 3.94 11.67 -15.48
CA ARG A 70 3.48 12.31 -16.70
C ARG A 70 4.23 11.83 -17.95
N GLN A 71 5.49 11.42 -17.81
CA GLN A 71 6.32 10.91 -18.90
C GLN A 71 6.08 9.42 -19.20
N GLY A 72 5.14 8.78 -18.49
CA GLY A 72 4.86 7.36 -18.66
C GLY A 72 5.96 6.45 -18.13
N GLU A 73 6.91 7.01 -17.39
CA GLU A 73 7.81 6.19 -16.57
C GLU A 73 6.95 5.54 -15.48
N THR A 74 6.42 4.40 -15.85
CA THR A 74 5.69 3.57 -14.90
C THR A 74 6.61 3.28 -13.73
N ALA A 75 6.08 3.40 -12.54
CA ALA A 75 6.70 2.87 -11.32
C ALA A 75 6.84 1.33 -11.38
N ALA A 76 6.91 0.78 -12.59
CA ALA A 76 6.93 -0.64 -12.87
C ALA A 76 8.03 -1.31 -12.05
N GLY A 77 7.62 -2.21 -11.18
CA GLY A 77 8.49 -2.92 -10.28
C GLY A 77 8.90 -2.16 -9.02
N THR A 78 8.37 -0.97 -8.73
CA THR A 78 8.66 -0.24 -7.48
C THR A 78 8.16 -1.03 -6.27
N THR A 79 6.93 -1.52 -6.32
CA THR A 79 6.33 -2.32 -5.25
C THR A 79 7.10 -3.61 -5.05
N ARG A 80 7.46 -4.29 -6.12
CA ARG A 80 8.22 -5.54 -6.04
C ARG A 80 9.61 -5.32 -5.44
N ARG A 81 10.37 -4.31 -5.90
CA ARG A 81 11.69 -3.96 -5.33
C ARG A 81 11.61 -3.57 -3.86
N PHE A 82 10.57 -2.86 -3.46
CA PHE A 82 10.31 -2.56 -2.05
C PHE A 82 10.15 -3.84 -1.23
N LEU A 83 9.30 -4.76 -1.69
CA LEU A 83 9.07 -6.04 -1.02
C LEU A 83 10.34 -6.91 -0.97
N GLU A 84 11.11 -6.96 -2.05
CA GLU A 84 12.40 -7.67 -2.11
C GLU A 84 13.39 -7.10 -1.08
N SER A 85 13.55 -5.77 -1.05
CA SER A 85 14.43 -5.11 -0.07
C SER A 85 13.97 -5.37 1.38
N TRP A 86 12.67 -5.41 1.61
CA TRP A 86 12.13 -5.70 2.93
C TRP A 86 12.35 -7.17 3.33
N ALA A 87 12.07 -8.12 2.43
CA ALA A 87 12.31 -9.54 2.67
C ALA A 87 13.78 -9.84 2.95
N ASP A 88 14.70 -9.22 2.20
CA ASP A 88 16.16 -9.34 2.39
C ASP A 88 16.61 -8.82 3.75
N ALA A 89 16.05 -7.67 4.19
CA ALA A 89 16.37 -7.09 5.49
C ALA A 89 15.98 -8.02 6.65
N PHE A 90 14.86 -8.70 6.56
CA PHE A 90 14.42 -9.67 7.58
C PHE A 90 15.19 -10.99 7.51
N SER A 91 15.53 -11.46 6.31
CA SER A 91 16.34 -12.66 6.13
C SER A 91 17.76 -12.50 6.69
N SER A 92 18.34 -11.29 6.57
CA SER A 92 19.68 -10.99 7.06
C SER A 92 19.77 -10.82 8.58
N GLN A 93 18.67 -10.48 9.25
CA GLN A 93 18.64 -10.30 10.70
C GLN A 93 18.66 -11.62 11.49
N GLY A 94 18.62 -12.77 10.79
CA GLY A 94 18.66 -14.08 11.38
C GLY A 94 17.76 -14.15 12.62
N VAL A 95 16.43 -14.15 12.42
CA VAL A 95 15.51 -14.41 13.52
C VAL A 95 15.74 -15.87 13.93
N ALA A 96 16.80 -16.08 14.70
CA ALA A 96 17.10 -17.29 15.42
C ALA A 96 16.10 -17.43 16.59
N GLY A 97 14.83 -17.53 16.24
CA GLY A 97 13.76 -17.85 17.18
C GLY A 97 13.31 -19.29 16.88
N GLU A 98 13.08 -20.05 17.91
CA GLU A 98 12.74 -21.48 17.90
C GLU A 98 11.49 -21.89 17.09
N ARG A 99 10.76 -20.92 16.51
CA ARG A 99 9.61 -21.17 15.63
C ARG A 99 10.06 -21.08 14.17
N ARG A 100 10.02 -22.17 13.46
CA ARG A 100 10.15 -22.21 12.01
C ARG A 100 8.88 -21.60 11.40
N HIS A 101 8.90 -20.32 11.09
CA HIS A 101 7.86 -19.68 10.28
C HIS A 101 7.91 -20.24 8.86
N ALA A 102 6.77 -20.36 8.21
CA ALA A 102 6.70 -20.78 6.80
C ALA A 102 7.33 -19.72 5.87
N TYR A 103 7.27 -18.44 6.28
CA TYR A 103 7.84 -17.30 5.58
C TYR A 103 8.65 -16.43 6.54
N THR A 104 9.71 -15.81 6.05
CA THR A 104 10.58 -14.95 6.88
C THR A 104 9.93 -13.60 7.25
N SER A 105 8.95 -13.17 6.48
CA SER A 105 8.21 -11.93 6.68
C SER A 105 6.92 -11.92 5.84
N GLU A 106 6.07 -10.92 6.05
CA GLU A 106 4.92 -10.64 5.18
C GLU A 106 5.36 -10.37 3.74
N ALA A 107 6.45 -9.63 3.57
CA ALA A 107 7.01 -9.36 2.24
C ALA A 107 7.42 -10.66 1.52
N ASP A 108 8.06 -11.60 2.23
CA ASP A 108 8.42 -12.91 1.69
C ASP A 108 7.17 -13.73 1.30
N PHE A 109 6.13 -13.70 2.15
CA PHE A 109 4.85 -14.33 1.85
C PHE A 109 4.23 -13.74 0.58
N ILE A 110 4.17 -12.40 0.47
CA ILE A 110 3.56 -11.71 -0.68
C ILE A 110 4.36 -11.97 -1.96
N LEU A 111 5.69 -11.95 -1.89
CA LEU A 111 6.55 -12.22 -3.07
C LEU A 111 6.37 -13.63 -3.62
N LYS A 112 6.18 -14.62 -2.73
CA LYS A 112 6.04 -16.04 -3.11
C LYS A 112 4.63 -16.39 -3.62
N ASN A 113 3.60 -15.70 -3.12
CA ASN A 113 2.21 -16.06 -3.39
C ASN A 113 1.43 -15.00 -4.17
N GLY A 114 2.02 -13.80 -4.33
CA GLY A 114 1.42 -12.66 -4.99
C GLY A 114 1.86 -12.49 -6.44
N ARG A 115 1.20 -11.55 -7.10
CA ARG A 115 1.51 -11.13 -8.46
C ARG A 115 1.17 -9.66 -8.70
N SER A 116 1.64 -9.11 -9.82
CA SER A 116 1.24 -7.79 -10.30
C SER A 116 -0.16 -7.82 -10.91
N PHE A 117 -0.87 -6.71 -10.75
CA PHE A 117 -2.19 -6.50 -11.35
C PHE A 117 -2.22 -5.17 -12.09
N GLU A 118 -2.95 -5.13 -13.21
CA GLU A 118 -3.16 -3.92 -13.99
C GLU A 118 -4.36 -3.13 -13.46
N TYR A 119 -4.19 -1.82 -13.36
CA TYR A 119 -5.26 -0.93 -12.91
C TYR A 119 -6.30 -0.71 -14.01
N ALA A 120 -7.55 -0.70 -13.61
CA ALA A 120 -8.65 -0.20 -14.40
C ALA A 120 -9.48 0.81 -13.61
N THR A 121 -10.10 1.75 -14.30
CA THR A 121 -11.04 2.67 -13.66
C THR A 121 -12.25 1.92 -13.11
N LEU A 122 -12.82 2.44 -12.02
CA LEU A 122 -14.05 1.86 -11.48
C LEU A 122 -15.13 1.74 -12.55
N PRO A 123 -15.83 0.60 -12.61
CA PRO A 123 -16.96 0.43 -13.51
C PRO A 123 -18.03 1.50 -13.30
N ARG A 124 -18.78 1.83 -14.34
CA ARG A 124 -19.90 2.79 -14.25
C ARG A 124 -20.86 2.39 -13.12
N GLY A 125 -21.16 3.34 -12.24
CA GLY A 125 -22.00 3.11 -11.05
C GLY A 125 -21.24 2.53 -9.85
N GLY A 126 -19.94 2.28 -9.96
CA GLY A 126 -19.07 1.98 -8.84
C GLY A 126 -18.99 3.18 -7.89
N ARG A 127 -19.05 2.91 -6.59
CA ARG A 127 -18.93 3.96 -5.57
C ARG A 127 -17.60 3.82 -4.87
N MET A 128 -16.90 4.94 -4.71
CA MET A 128 -15.74 5.03 -3.83
C MET A 128 -16.19 4.82 -2.39
N GLY A 129 -15.40 4.07 -1.65
CA GLY A 129 -15.54 3.90 -0.22
C GLY A 129 -14.90 5.06 0.55
N ARG A 130 -14.79 4.90 1.86
CA ARG A 130 -14.17 5.92 2.69
C ARG A 130 -12.65 5.95 2.47
N PRO A 131 -12.02 7.12 2.40
CA PRO A 131 -10.57 7.24 2.39
C PRO A 131 -9.95 6.52 3.61
N ARG A 132 -8.78 5.92 3.43
CA ARG A 132 -8.02 5.19 4.46
C ARG A 132 -8.67 3.91 5.00
N GLU A 133 -9.77 3.47 4.44
CA GLU A 133 -10.44 2.21 4.80
C GLU A 133 -10.30 1.15 3.69
N CYS A 134 -9.13 1.05 3.03
CA CYS A 134 -8.94 0.19 1.85
C CYS A 134 -9.29 -1.28 2.12
N PHE A 135 -8.84 -1.84 3.23
CA PHE A 135 -9.14 -3.22 3.62
C PHE A 135 -10.65 -3.44 3.79
N ARG A 136 -11.33 -2.53 4.48
CA ARG A 136 -12.78 -2.59 4.67
C ARG A 136 -13.55 -2.38 3.38
N ASN A 137 -13.15 -1.41 2.57
CA ASN A 137 -13.81 -1.09 1.31
C ASN A 137 -13.72 -2.27 0.33
N ALA A 138 -12.51 -2.83 0.14
CA ALA A 138 -12.27 -3.98 -0.72
C ALA A 138 -13.02 -5.23 -0.22
N THR A 139 -12.94 -5.53 1.07
CA THR A 139 -13.68 -6.63 1.70
C THR A 139 -15.19 -6.49 1.48
N THR A 140 -15.72 -5.29 1.71
CA THR A 140 -17.16 -5.03 1.55
C THR A 140 -17.59 -5.25 0.10
N LEU A 141 -16.79 -4.79 -0.86
CA LEU A 141 -17.08 -4.96 -2.28
C LEU A 141 -17.04 -6.45 -2.68
N ALA A 142 -15.96 -7.16 -2.31
CA ALA A 142 -15.79 -8.57 -2.63
C ALA A 142 -16.91 -9.45 -2.04
N LEU A 143 -17.28 -9.23 -0.78
CA LEU A 143 -18.32 -10.02 -0.12
C LEU A 143 -19.75 -9.72 -0.59
N ARG A 144 -20.00 -8.48 -1.06
CA ARG A 144 -21.29 -8.11 -1.65
C ARG A 144 -21.51 -8.69 -3.03
N LYS A 145 -20.45 -8.90 -3.80
CA LYS A 145 -20.49 -9.41 -5.18
C LYS A 145 -19.45 -10.52 -5.40
N PRO A 146 -19.56 -11.64 -4.67
CA PRO A 146 -18.52 -12.68 -4.65
C PRO A 146 -18.32 -13.40 -6.00
N ASN A 147 -19.31 -13.36 -6.88
CA ASN A 147 -19.21 -13.93 -8.24
C ASN A 147 -18.60 -12.94 -9.26
N VAL A 148 -18.32 -11.70 -8.85
CA VAL A 148 -17.81 -10.65 -9.73
C VAL A 148 -16.44 -10.20 -9.29
N TYR A 149 -16.22 -10.08 -7.98
CA TYR A 149 -15.01 -9.50 -7.44
C TYR A 149 -14.33 -10.44 -6.45
N MET A 150 -13.02 -10.53 -6.56
CA MET A 150 -12.15 -11.24 -5.62
C MET A 150 -11.34 -10.22 -4.81
N TYR A 151 -11.22 -10.45 -3.52
CA TYR A 151 -10.40 -9.64 -2.62
C TYR A 151 -8.92 -9.91 -2.82
N VAL A 152 -8.12 -8.87 -2.88
CA VAL A 152 -6.66 -8.92 -2.95
C VAL A 152 -6.08 -8.02 -1.86
N GLU A 153 -5.04 -8.50 -1.22
CA GLU A 153 -4.28 -7.74 -0.22
C GLU A 153 -2.79 -7.79 -0.56
N GLY A 154 -2.11 -6.68 -0.35
CA GLY A 154 -0.69 -6.57 -0.67
C GLY A 154 -0.20 -5.15 -0.56
N TYR A 155 0.59 -4.74 -1.53
CA TYR A 155 1.18 -3.40 -1.58
C TYR A 155 0.89 -2.73 -2.91
N ALA A 156 0.69 -1.43 -2.85
CA ALA A 156 0.38 -0.64 -4.03
C ALA A 156 1.07 0.72 -4.00
N VAL A 157 1.22 1.31 -5.18
CA VAL A 157 1.70 2.68 -5.36
C VAL A 157 0.54 3.50 -5.90
N ASN A 158 0.21 4.58 -5.21
CA ASN A 158 -0.72 5.56 -5.73
C ASN A 158 0.02 6.47 -6.72
N ARG A 159 -0.65 6.89 -7.79
CA ARG A 159 -0.08 7.75 -8.85
C ARG A 159 0.48 9.06 -8.32
N TRP A 160 -0.07 9.57 -7.22
CA TRP A 160 0.38 10.79 -6.55
C TRP A 160 1.63 10.60 -5.69
N MET A 161 1.93 9.34 -5.35
CA MET A 161 2.98 8.96 -4.42
C MET A 161 3.94 7.97 -5.07
N ALA A 162 4.29 8.21 -6.32
CA ALA A 162 5.04 7.35 -7.24
C ALA A 162 6.28 6.64 -6.68
N THR A 163 6.73 7.04 -5.50
CA THR A 163 7.90 6.45 -4.82
C THR A 163 7.55 5.77 -3.50
N HIS A 164 6.28 5.80 -3.08
CA HIS A 164 5.85 5.21 -1.82
C HIS A 164 4.95 4.02 -2.08
N THR A 165 5.44 2.88 -1.69
CA THR A 165 4.70 1.64 -1.61
C THR A 165 4.03 1.53 -0.24
N VAL A 166 2.73 1.33 -0.23
CA VAL A 166 1.95 1.21 1.01
C VAL A 166 1.15 -0.08 1.02
N ALA A 167 0.91 -0.61 2.23
CA ALA A 167 -0.03 -1.71 2.43
C ALA A 167 -1.41 -1.29 1.94
N HIS A 168 -2.04 -2.11 1.12
CA HIS A 168 -3.29 -1.78 0.46
C HIS A 168 -4.12 -3.02 0.15
N ALA A 169 -5.43 -2.82 0.05
CA ALA A 169 -6.35 -3.86 -0.39
C ALA A 169 -7.29 -3.33 -1.48
N TRP A 170 -7.57 -4.18 -2.44
CA TRP A 170 -8.42 -3.89 -3.59
C TRP A 170 -9.21 -5.12 -4.01
N CYS A 171 -9.98 -5.00 -5.05
CA CYS A 171 -10.62 -6.13 -5.71
C CYS A 171 -10.06 -6.33 -7.12
N ILE A 172 -10.24 -7.53 -7.66
CA ILE A 172 -10.07 -7.81 -9.08
C ILE A 172 -11.37 -8.35 -9.65
N GLY A 173 -11.64 -8.00 -10.91
CA GLY A 173 -12.74 -8.55 -11.68
C GLY A 173 -12.37 -9.90 -12.32
N SER A 174 -13.31 -10.49 -13.06
CA SER A 174 -13.10 -11.73 -13.83
C SER A 174 -12.07 -11.57 -14.95
N ASP A 175 -11.78 -10.36 -15.35
CA ASP A 175 -10.75 -9.97 -16.32
C ASP A 175 -9.36 -9.76 -15.70
N ASN A 176 -9.23 -9.98 -14.38
CA ASN A 176 -8.03 -9.76 -13.58
C ASN A 176 -7.56 -8.30 -13.46
N PHE A 177 -8.34 -7.34 -13.90
CA PHE A 177 -8.04 -5.93 -13.67
C PHE A 177 -8.42 -5.50 -12.26
N VAL A 178 -7.61 -4.58 -11.71
CA VAL A 178 -7.85 -3.97 -10.41
C VAL A 178 -9.14 -3.14 -10.43
N VAL A 179 -9.97 -3.35 -9.44
CA VAL A 179 -11.11 -2.52 -9.09
C VAL A 179 -10.88 -2.00 -7.69
N ASP A 180 -10.35 -0.79 -7.58
CA ASP A 180 -10.02 -0.20 -6.29
C ASP A 180 -11.15 0.70 -5.78
N PRO A 181 -11.85 0.29 -4.70
CA PRO A 181 -12.92 1.11 -4.15
C PRO A 181 -12.42 2.27 -3.26
N THR A 182 -11.12 2.48 -3.15
CA THR A 182 -10.53 3.49 -2.28
C THR A 182 -9.72 4.53 -3.04
N TRP A 183 -9.01 4.10 -4.09
CA TRP A 183 -8.20 4.97 -4.94
C TRP A 183 -8.75 5.00 -6.36
N ASP A 184 -8.85 6.20 -6.93
CA ASP A 184 -9.22 6.43 -8.32
C ASP A 184 -8.02 6.51 -9.26
N GLU A 185 -6.81 6.55 -8.74
CA GLU A 185 -5.56 6.70 -9.48
C GLU A 185 -4.42 5.85 -8.90
N GLY A 186 -4.60 4.55 -8.82
CA GLY A 186 -3.51 3.62 -8.55
C GLY A 186 -2.52 3.51 -9.70
N ALA A 187 -1.24 3.31 -9.41
CA ALA A 187 -0.17 3.22 -10.42
C ALA A 187 0.40 1.81 -10.53
N GLU A 188 0.56 1.11 -9.42
CA GLU A 188 1.10 -0.24 -9.38
C GLU A 188 0.46 -1.02 -8.23
N TYR A 189 0.15 -2.27 -8.49
CA TYR A 189 -0.45 -3.18 -7.53
C TYR A 189 0.28 -4.51 -7.56
N PHE A 190 0.74 -4.99 -6.40
CA PHE A 190 1.33 -6.31 -6.23
C PHE A 190 0.79 -6.94 -4.95
N GLY A 191 0.10 -8.07 -5.06
CA GLY A 191 -0.56 -8.68 -3.92
C GLY A 191 -1.05 -10.09 -4.15
N VAL A 192 -1.69 -10.63 -3.14
CA VAL A 192 -2.19 -12.01 -3.04
C VAL A 192 -3.71 -12.01 -3.14
N PRO A 193 -4.30 -12.72 -4.09
CA PRO A 193 -5.74 -12.89 -4.18
C PRO A 193 -6.22 -13.94 -3.18
N PHE A 194 -7.30 -13.64 -2.45
CA PHE A 194 -7.82 -14.50 -1.41
C PHE A 194 -9.17 -15.10 -1.74
N ARG A 195 -9.37 -16.34 -1.32
CA ARG A 195 -10.65 -17.05 -1.42
C ARG A 195 -11.69 -16.41 -0.51
N HIS A 196 -12.93 -16.33 -0.97
CA HIS A 196 -14.03 -15.73 -0.21
C HIS A 196 -14.38 -16.51 1.07
N ASP A 197 -14.24 -17.82 1.08
CA ASP A 197 -14.46 -18.65 2.24
C ASP A 197 -13.43 -18.38 3.34
N TYR A 198 -12.15 -18.23 2.95
CA TYR A 198 -11.08 -17.82 3.85
C TYR A 198 -11.32 -16.41 4.41
N LEU A 199 -11.62 -15.45 3.55
CA LEU A 199 -11.93 -14.07 3.94
C LEU A 199 -13.06 -14.02 4.97
N ARG A 200 -14.18 -14.73 4.72
CA ARG A 200 -15.31 -14.81 5.66
C ARG A 200 -14.92 -15.44 6.99
N ARG A 201 -14.11 -16.51 6.96
CA ARG A 201 -13.64 -17.21 8.16
C ARG A 201 -12.83 -16.29 9.06
N VAL A 202 -11.84 -15.57 8.50
CA VAL A 202 -10.98 -14.65 9.26
C VAL A 202 -11.80 -13.48 9.82
N LEU A 203 -12.63 -12.84 9.02
CA LEU A 203 -13.47 -11.71 9.47
C LEU A 203 -14.48 -12.10 10.56
N LYS A 204 -14.94 -13.35 10.58
CA LYS A 204 -15.80 -13.84 11.66
C LYS A 204 -15.05 -14.00 12.97
N ALA A 205 -13.76 -14.29 12.89
CA ALA A 205 -12.88 -14.52 14.05
C ALA A 205 -12.33 -13.22 14.64
N ARG A 206 -12.31 -12.13 13.85
CA ARG A 206 -11.68 -10.86 14.29
C ARG A 206 -12.48 -9.63 13.84
N ARG A 207 -12.12 -8.47 14.43
CA ARG A 207 -12.76 -7.18 14.12
C ARG A 207 -12.05 -6.37 13.03
N ASP A 208 -10.83 -6.75 12.69
CA ASP A 208 -10.01 -6.09 11.70
C ASP A 208 -10.13 -6.74 10.31
N TYR A 209 -9.77 -6.02 9.25
CA TYR A 209 -10.00 -6.43 7.86
C TYR A 209 -8.74 -6.99 7.16
N GLY A 210 -7.54 -6.81 7.71
CA GLY A 210 -6.29 -7.35 7.14
C GLY A 210 -6.20 -8.87 7.27
N LEU A 211 -5.73 -9.56 6.25
CA LEU A 211 -5.52 -11.01 6.25
C LEU A 211 -4.05 -11.39 6.45
N ILE A 212 -3.14 -10.62 5.84
CA ILE A 212 -1.69 -10.84 5.89
C ILE A 212 -1.14 -10.22 7.16
N ASP A 213 -1.31 -8.91 7.33
CA ASP A 213 -0.97 -8.20 8.58
C ASP A 213 -2.05 -8.49 9.62
N ASN A 214 -1.80 -9.51 10.41
CA ASN A 214 -2.75 -10.05 11.35
C ASN A 214 -2.11 -10.42 12.70
N PRO A 215 -1.64 -9.43 13.48
CA PRO A 215 -0.98 -9.67 14.76
C PRO A 215 -1.92 -10.28 15.80
N GLU A 216 -3.22 -10.02 15.75
CA GLU A 216 -4.19 -10.58 16.69
C GLU A 216 -4.29 -12.11 16.60
N MET A 217 -3.97 -12.68 15.44
CA MET A 217 -3.94 -14.13 15.21
C MET A 217 -2.51 -14.67 15.04
N ASP A 218 -1.49 -13.94 15.47
CA ASP A 218 -0.09 -14.31 15.34
C ASP A 218 0.32 -14.58 13.88
N PHE A 219 -0.09 -13.70 12.96
CA PHE A 219 0.25 -13.74 11.53
C PHE A 219 0.08 -15.13 10.88
N PRO A 220 -1.11 -15.71 10.86
CA PRO A 220 -1.32 -17.15 10.61
C PRO A 220 -0.85 -17.60 9.23
N LEU A 221 -0.81 -16.73 8.23
CA LEU A 221 -0.29 -17.04 6.90
C LEU A 221 1.25 -17.02 6.87
N VAL A 222 1.87 -16.08 7.57
CA VAL A 222 3.33 -15.95 7.64
C VAL A 222 3.93 -17.07 8.49
N THR A 223 3.30 -17.39 9.62
CA THR A 223 3.74 -18.48 10.50
C THR A 223 3.45 -19.86 9.92
N GLY A 224 2.55 -19.97 8.95
CA GLY A 224 2.12 -21.26 8.40
C GLY A 224 1.04 -21.97 9.22
N ALA A 225 0.45 -21.27 10.21
CA ALA A 225 -0.69 -21.82 10.97
C ALA A 225 -1.93 -22.01 10.10
N HIS A 226 -2.08 -21.18 9.05
CA HIS A 226 -3.08 -21.37 8.00
C HIS A 226 -2.41 -21.77 6.69
N SER A 227 -3.01 -22.74 5.98
CA SER A 227 -2.52 -23.21 4.69
C SER A 227 -2.74 -22.16 3.59
N VAL A 228 -1.73 -21.99 2.74
CA VAL A 228 -1.82 -21.16 1.53
C VAL A 228 -2.90 -21.68 0.58
N ASP A 229 -2.99 -22.99 0.40
CA ASP A 229 -3.97 -23.61 -0.51
C ASP A 229 -5.42 -23.36 -0.08
N GLU A 230 -5.65 -23.20 1.23
CA GLU A 230 -6.96 -22.84 1.76
C GLU A 230 -7.26 -21.34 1.64
N ALA A 231 -6.23 -20.50 1.69
CA ALA A 231 -6.38 -19.07 1.78
C ALA A 231 -6.32 -18.39 0.41
N VAL A 232 -5.35 -18.76 -0.41
CA VAL A 232 -5.02 -18.10 -1.67
C VAL A 232 -5.84 -18.67 -2.82
N SER A 233 -6.35 -17.78 -3.66
CA SER A 233 -7.02 -18.19 -4.88
C SER A 233 -6.00 -18.38 -6.01
N GLN A 234 -5.95 -19.58 -6.53
CA GLN A 234 -5.26 -19.85 -7.80
C GLN A 234 -6.19 -19.36 -8.92
N LEU A 235 -5.89 -18.18 -9.43
CA LEU A 235 -6.58 -17.67 -10.62
C LEU A 235 -6.03 -18.43 -11.84
N ALA A 236 -6.91 -19.07 -12.53
CA ALA A 236 -6.62 -19.75 -13.81
C ALA A 236 -6.27 -18.74 -14.91
#